data_b595d525324c164b2155a5485d26d7f4
#
_entry.id   b595d525324c164b2155a5485d26d7f4
#
_cell.length_a   1.000
_cell.length_b   1.000
_cell.length_c   1.000
_cell.angle_alpha   90.00
_cell.angle_beta   90.00
_cell.angle_gamma   90.00
#
_symmetry.space_group_name_H-M   'P 1'
#
loop_
_entity.id
_entity.type
_entity.pdbx_description
1 polymer ?
#
loop_
_entity_poly.entity_id
_entity_poly.type
_entity_poly.pdbx_seq_one_letter_code
_entity_poly.pdbx_strand_id
1 'polypeptide(L)'
;MRRIALLVGFLFLLLFAATMLTVALATAAFGNVTGWLGVAAALAGLLLFVLCLSFVGRSVRRMFGPIGDVMEAAERVALGDYSVRVRERGPGEVRRLGRTFNDMTARLQASDEQRRGLLADVTHELRTPLSVVRGNLEGIADGMYKADEERVAAVLEQTRLMGRLLDDLQTLSTAEAGELSLTLEPTDLEMVVQEVASAFAPRAAAAEVELVTSCDALPEVSVDPARIRQVLENLVANAVRHTPAGGTVRIGLSQGEGELELAVSDTGSGIAVEEIDSIFDRYTRSADSGGSGLGLAIARSLVAAHGGGIEAESPPGGGATIRVHLPARE
;
A
#
# COMPACT_ATOMS: atom_id res chain seq x y z
N MET A 1 27.70 11.40 -24.65
CA MET A 1 28.49 10.16 -24.80
C MET A 1 29.49 10.22 -25.93
N ARG A 2 29.12 10.50 -27.20
CA ARG A 2 30.07 10.60 -28.35
C ARG A 2 31.23 11.60 -28.10
N ARG A 3 30.96 12.76 -27.49
CA ARG A 3 31.99 13.78 -27.20
C ARG A 3 33.05 13.34 -26.18
N ILE A 4 32.66 12.61 -25.12
CA ILE A 4 33.59 12.09 -24.12
C ILE A 4 34.45 10.96 -24.70
N ALA A 5 33.84 10.06 -25.46
CA ALA A 5 34.57 8.99 -26.16
C ALA A 5 35.58 9.57 -27.18
N LEU A 6 35.19 10.65 -27.89
CA LEU A 6 36.07 11.36 -28.81
C LEU A 6 37.23 12.07 -28.09
N LEU A 7 36.96 12.73 -26.94
CA LEU A 7 37.99 13.37 -26.12
C LEU A 7 39.00 12.38 -25.54
N VAL A 8 38.51 11.25 -25.04
CA VAL A 8 39.32 10.17 -24.51
C VAL A 8 40.16 9.55 -25.66
N GLY A 9 39.52 9.28 -26.81
CA GLY A 9 40.23 8.79 -28.00
C GLY A 9 41.30 9.75 -28.49
N PHE A 10 41.02 11.05 -28.51
CA PHE A 10 41.97 12.10 -28.88
C PHE A 10 43.18 12.18 -27.91
N LEU A 11 42.91 12.11 -26.60
CA LEU A 11 43.98 12.09 -25.58
C LEU A 11 44.91 10.89 -25.75
N PHE A 12 44.36 9.70 -26.07
CA PHE A 12 45.14 8.51 -26.33
C PHE A 12 45.93 8.57 -27.66
N LEU A 13 45.34 9.20 -28.67
CA LEU A 13 46.06 9.44 -29.92
C LEU A 13 47.28 10.36 -29.71
N LEU A 14 47.11 11.40 -28.90
CA LEU A 14 48.20 12.29 -28.50
C LEU A 14 49.29 11.59 -27.71
N LEU A 15 48.94 10.74 -26.73
CA LEU A 15 49.89 9.93 -25.97
C LEU A 15 50.62 8.94 -26.84
N PHE A 16 49.96 8.29 -27.80
CA PHE A 16 50.55 7.41 -28.77
C PHE A 16 51.54 8.15 -29.73
N ALA A 17 51.13 9.31 -30.24
CA ALA A 17 51.98 10.17 -31.07
C ALA A 17 53.20 10.64 -30.28
N ALA A 18 53.09 11.01 -29.03
CA ALA A 18 54.19 11.40 -28.16
C ALA A 18 55.16 10.22 -27.90
N THR A 19 54.66 9.01 -27.65
CA THR A 19 55.52 7.82 -27.47
C THR A 19 56.21 7.45 -28.76
N MET A 20 55.57 7.53 -29.93
CA MET A 20 56.19 7.31 -31.24
C MET A 20 57.27 8.35 -31.57
N LEU A 21 57.01 9.62 -31.24
CA LEU A 21 57.97 10.71 -31.41
C LEU A 21 59.20 10.53 -30.52
N THR A 22 59.03 10.14 -29.26
CA THR A 22 60.15 9.87 -28.33
C THR A 22 60.99 8.68 -28.79
N VAL A 23 60.37 7.61 -29.30
CA VAL A 23 61.05 6.45 -29.86
C VAL A 23 61.83 6.85 -31.14
N ALA A 24 61.20 7.62 -32.03
CA ALA A 24 61.85 8.10 -33.25
C ALA A 24 63.08 9.03 -32.98
N LEU A 25 62.96 9.92 -32.01
CA LEU A 25 64.06 10.79 -31.57
C LEU A 25 65.18 9.98 -30.92
N ALA A 26 64.88 8.98 -30.10
CA ALA A 26 65.88 8.09 -29.49
C ALA A 26 66.60 7.26 -30.54
N THR A 27 65.94 6.73 -31.56
CA THR A 27 66.57 5.95 -32.66
C THR A 27 67.44 6.84 -33.55
N ALA A 28 67.04 8.10 -33.79
CA ALA A 28 67.80 9.07 -34.52
C ALA A 28 69.10 9.53 -33.80
N ALA A 29 69.02 9.71 -32.46
CA ALA A 29 70.14 10.15 -31.62
C ALA A 29 71.19 9.11 -31.34
N PHE A 30 70.89 7.81 -31.33
CA PHE A 30 71.79 6.76 -30.90
C PHE A 30 72.33 5.83 -32.03
N GLY A 31 72.00 6.11 -33.30
CA GLY A 31 72.55 5.41 -34.46
C GLY A 31 72.19 3.91 -34.62
N ASN A 32 72.69 3.26 -35.64
CA ASN A 32 72.28 1.92 -36.07
C ASN A 32 72.50 0.72 -35.11
N VAL A 33 73.18 0.88 -33.99
CA VAL A 33 73.46 -0.21 -33.02
C VAL A 33 72.20 -0.60 -32.20
N THR A 34 71.14 0.20 -32.24
CA THR A 34 69.96 -0.02 -31.41
C THR A 34 68.64 -0.29 -32.19
N GLY A 35 68.75 -0.60 -33.50
CA GLY A 35 67.58 -0.77 -34.38
C GLY A 35 66.56 -1.78 -33.83
N TRP A 36 67.03 -2.95 -33.33
CA TRP A 36 66.15 -3.94 -32.72
C TRP A 36 65.54 -3.51 -31.38
N LEU A 37 66.23 -2.69 -30.56
CA LEU A 37 65.76 -2.09 -29.35
C LEU A 37 64.65 -1.05 -29.66
N GLY A 38 64.78 -0.29 -30.70
CA GLY A 38 63.78 0.65 -31.18
C GLY A 38 62.51 -0.04 -31.63
N VAL A 39 62.63 -1.15 -32.36
CA VAL A 39 61.46 -1.96 -32.75
C VAL A 39 60.78 -2.60 -31.55
N ALA A 40 61.57 -3.14 -30.61
CA ALA A 40 61.02 -3.70 -29.36
C ALA A 40 60.29 -2.66 -28.51
N ALA A 41 60.84 -1.44 -28.41
CA ALA A 41 60.19 -0.33 -27.72
C ALA A 41 58.89 0.14 -28.39
N ALA A 42 58.86 0.16 -29.73
CA ALA A 42 57.67 0.48 -30.50
C ALA A 42 56.55 -0.59 -30.33
N LEU A 43 56.91 -1.87 -30.34
CA LEU A 43 55.99 -2.97 -30.11
C LEU A 43 55.44 -2.95 -28.67
N ALA A 44 56.27 -2.68 -27.65
CA ALA A 44 55.88 -2.54 -26.28
C ALA A 44 54.92 -1.33 -26.09
N GLY A 45 55.20 -0.21 -26.75
CA GLY A 45 54.34 0.97 -26.76
C GLY A 45 52.96 0.68 -27.38
N LEU A 46 52.92 -0.03 -28.51
CA LEU A 46 51.69 -0.45 -29.18
C LEU A 46 50.86 -1.39 -28.28
N LEU A 47 51.53 -2.37 -27.65
CA LEU A 47 50.90 -3.31 -26.75
C LEU A 47 50.25 -2.56 -25.53
N LEU A 48 51.04 -1.66 -24.92
CA LEU A 48 50.54 -0.81 -23.82
C LEU A 48 49.34 0.06 -24.23
N PHE A 49 49.40 0.61 -25.46
CA PHE A 49 48.30 1.39 -26.02
C PHE A 49 47.03 0.55 -26.19
N VAL A 50 47.13 -0.65 -26.77
CA VAL A 50 46.02 -1.57 -26.94
C VAL A 50 45.44 -2.02 -25.59
N LEU A 51 46.29 -2.33 -24.61
CA LEU A 51 45.88 -2.68 -23.26
C LEU A 51 45.16 -1.52 -22.58
N CYS A 52 45.67 -0.30 -22.71
CA CYS A 52 45.06 0.90 -22.13
C CYS A 52 43.72 1.19 -22.80
N LEU A 53 43.60 1.11 -24.12
CA LEU A 53 42.35 1.27 -24.86
C LEU A 53 41.33 0.23 -24.46
N SER A 54 41.75 -1.03 -24.30
CA SER A 54 40.90 -2.12 -23.82
C SER A 54 40.42 -1.90 -22.38
N PHE A 55 41.30 -1.40 -21.50
CA PHE A 55 40.96 -1.06 -20.11
C PHE A 55 39.94 0.07 -20.03
N VAL A 56 40.16 1.15 -20.78
CA VAL A 56 39.26 2.29 -20.88
C VAL A 56 37.90 1.85 -21.44
N GLY A 57 37.90 1.10 -22.55
CA GLY A 57 36.65 0.59 -23.13
C GLY A 57 35.85 -0.30 -22.15
N ARG A 58 36.55 -1.16 -21.38
CA ARG A 58 35.91 -1.96 -20.32
C ARG A 58 35.40 -1.09 -19.18
N SER A 59 36.18 -0.08 -18.78
CA SER A 59 35.78 0.85 -17.69
C SER A 59 34.55 1.68 -18.07
N VAL A 60 34.54 2.21 -19.31
CA VAL A 60 33.37 2.97 -19.84
C VAL A 60 32.14 2.06 -19.91
N ARG A 61 32.27 0.84 -20.45
CA ARG A 61 31.16 -0.11 -20.50
C ARG A 61 30.65 -0.49 -19.10
N ARG A 62 31.55 -0.67 -18.12
CA ARG A 62 31.17 -0.96 -16.73
C ARG A 62 30.45 0.20 -16.04
N MET A 63 30.75 1.43 -16.44
CA MET A 63 30.20 2.64 -15.85
C MET A 63 28.86 3.03 -16.51
N PHE A 64 28.74 2.91 -17.83
CA PHE A 64 27.56 3.37 -18.58
C PHE A 64 26.58 2.26 -18.98
N GLY A 65 27.02 0.99 -19.04
CA GLY A 65 26.12 -0.15 -19.34
C GLY A 65 24.91 -0.19 -18.40
N PRO A 66 25.11 -0.15 -17.07
CA PRO A 66 23.98 -0.21 -16.12
C PRO A 66 23.00 0.96 -16.23
N ILE A 67 23.45 2.13 -16.69
CA ILE A 67 22.55 3.29 -16.92
C ILE A 67 21.63 3.00 -18.11
N GLY A 68 22.14 2.37 -19.16
CA GLY A 68 21.32 1.90 -20.28
C GLY A 68 20.28 0.89 -19.85
N ASP A 69 20.67 -0.08 -18.99
CA ASP A 69 19.74 -1.07 -18.44
C ASP A 69 18.60 -0.41 -17.63
N VAL A 70 18.92 0.65 -16.85
CA VAL A 70 17.91 1.41 -16.10
C VAL A 70 16.98 2.18 -17.04
N MET A 71 17.49 2.78 -18.12
CA MET A 71 16.67 3.50 -19.11
C MET A 71 15.69 2.55 -19.82
N GLU A 72 16.16 1.41 -20.29
CA GLU A 72 15.32 0.39 -20.92
C GLU A 72 14.27 -0.15 -19.94
N ALA A 73 14.69 -0.42 -18.71
CA ALA A 73 13.76 -0.83 -17.65
C ALA A 73 12.70 0.23 -17.35
N ALA A 74 13.08 1.53 -17.32
CA ALA A 74 12.16 2.63 -17.11
C ALA A 74 11.11 2.76 -18.23
N GLU A 75 11.49 2.51 -19.48
CA GLU A 75 10.53 2.48 -20.59
C GLU A 75 9.51 1.35 -20.43
N ARG A 76 9.92 0.17 -19.97
CA ARG A 76 9.02 -0.94 -19.68
C ARG A 76 8.07 -0.61 -18.52
N VAL A 77 8.60 0.00 -17.45
CA VAL A 77 7.78 0.46 -16.31
C VAL A 77 6.73 1.49 -16.77
N ALA A 78 7.09 2.41 -17.66
CA ALA A 78 6.17 3.39 -18.23
C ALA A 78 5.02 2.73 -19.04
N LEU A 79 5.26 1.52 -19.58
CA LEU A 79 4.24 0.70 -20.25
C LEU A 79 3.45 -0.22 -19.30
N GLY A 80 3.69 -0.09 -17.98
CA GLY A 80 2.96 -0.86 -16.96
C GLY A 80 3.60 -2.20 -16.56
N ASP A 81 4.80 -2.52 -17.04
CA ASP A 81 5.53 -3.72 -16.62
C ASP A 81 6.36 -3.40 -15.37
N TYR A 82 5.75 -3.51 -14.21
CA TYR A 82 6.39 -3.25 -12.91
C TYR A 82 7.22 -4.45 -12.40
N SER A 83 7.21 -5.58 -13.10
CA SER A 83 8.00 -6.77 -12.72
C SER A 83 9.49 -6.63 -13.03
N VAL A 84 9.87 -5.64 -13.83
CA VAL A 84 11.24 -5.40 -14.27
C VAL A 84 12.15 -5.08 -13.09
N ARG A 85 13.32 -5.71 -13.08
CA ARG A 85 14.39 -5.41 -12.12
C ARG A 85 15.71 -5.25 -12.86
N VAL A 86 16.48 -4.25 -12.47
CA VAL A 86 17.82 -4.02 -13.01
C VAL A 86 18.86 -4.65 -12.12
N ARG A 87 19.97 -5.07 -12.72
CA ARG A 87 21.09 -5.64 -11.96
C ARG A 87 21.87 -4.53 -11.27
N GLU A 88 22.10 -4.67 -9.98
CA GLU A 88 22.86 -3.71 -9.16
C GLU A 88 24.37 -3.83 -9.44
N ARG A 89 24.83 -3.29 -10.57
CA ARG A 89 26.22 -3.36 -11.03
C ARG A 89 26.82 -1.97 -11.20
N GLY A 90 28.16 -1.89 -11.22
CA GLY A 90 28.90 -0.66 -11.44
C GLY A 90 29.47 -0.03 -10.17
N PRO A 91 30.03 1.20 -10.28
CA PRO A 91 30.48 2.00 -9.15
C PRO A 91 29.37 2.28 -8.13
N GLY A 92 29.74 2.76 -6.93
CA GLY A 92 28.84 2.95 -5.81
C GLY A 92 27.54 3.70 -6.14
N GLU A 93 27.65 4.85 -6.85
CA GLU A 93 26.52 5.70 -7.23
C GLU A 93 25.60 4.99 -8.23
N VAL A 94 26.15 4.29 -9.22
CA VAL A 94 25.37 3.55 -10.24
C VAL A 94 24.66 2.36 -9.61
N ARG A 95 25.33 1.68 -8.68
CA ARG A 95 24.70 0.58 -7.92
C ARG A 95 23.55 1.08 -7.04
N ARG A 96 23.74 2.24 -6.39
CA ARG A 96 22.68 2.91 -5.61
C ARG A 96 21.49 3.27 -6.49
N LEU A 97 21.73 3.81 -7.71
CA LEU A 97 20.67 4.10 -8.68
C LEU A 97 19.88 2.84 -9.03
N GLY A 98 20.55 1.71 -9.33
CA GLY A 98 19.89 0.44 -9.61
C GLY A 98 19.05 -0.05 -8.45
N ARG A 99 19.54 0.07 -7.20
CA ARG A 99 18.80 -0.30 -6.00
C ARG A 99 17.56 0.59 -5.82
N THR A 100 17.72 1.90 -5.87
CA THR A 100 16.60 2.85 -5.74
C THR A 100 15.54 2.62 -6.82
N PHE A 101 15.97 2.30 -8.05
CA PHE A 101 15.05 1.93 -9.14
C PHE A 101 14.28 0.65 -8.81
N ASN A 102 14.97 -0.40 -8.33
CA ASN A 102 14.32 -1.67 -7.94
C ASN A 102 13.34 -1.47 -6.76
N ASP A 103 13.69 -0.64 -5.78
CA ASP A 103 12.81 -0.32 -4.65
C ASP A 103 11.56 0.43 -5.14
N MET A 104 11.73 1.39 -6.04
CA MET A 104 10.61 2.11 -6.67
C MET A 104 9.70 1.16 -7.46
N THR A 105 10.27 0.29 -8.32
CA THR A 105 9.47 -0.65 -9.11
C THR A 105 8.76 -1.69 -8.23
N ALA A 106 9.38 -2.11 -7.12
CA ALA A 106 8.74 -2.99 -6.16
C ALA A 106 7.51 -2.34 -5.50
N ARG A 107 7.62 -1.06 -5.12
CA ARG A 107 6.48 -0.29 -4.58
C ARG A 107 5.37 -0.10 -5.62
N LEU A 108 5.72 0.22 -6.85
CA LEU A 108 4.75 0.35 -7.94
C LEU A 108 4.02 -0.97 -8.23
N GLN A 109 4.77 -2.09 -8.24
CA GLN A 109 4.20 -3.41 -8.42
C GLN A 109 3.22 -3.75 -7.30
N ALA A 110 3.61 -3.57 -6.04
CA ALA A 110 2.75 -3.81 -4.89
C ALA A 110 1.48 -2.95 -4.93
N SER A 111 1.59 -1.67 -5.30
CA SER A 111 0.45 -0.76 -5.45
C SER A 111 -0.49 -1.20 -6.59
N ASP A 112 0.05 -1.64 -7.74
CA ASP A 112 -0.77 -2.12 -8.87
C ASP A 112 -1.47 -3.44 -8.54
N GLU A 113 -0.78 -4.38 -7.89
CA GLU A 113 -1.36 -5.65 -7.42
C GLU A 113 -2.48 -5.39 -6.41
N GLN A 114 -2.27 -4.48 -5.46
CA GLN A 114 -3.27 -4.06 -4.48
C GLN A 114 -4.49 -3.43 -5.16
N ARG A 115 -4.27 -2.54 -6.14
CA ARG A 115 -5.35 -1.92 -6.92
C ARG A 115 -6.15 -2.93 -7.74
N ARG A 116 -5.46 -3.89 -8.38
CA ARG A 116 -6.15 -4.96 -9.14
C ARG A 116 -6.94 -5.88 -8.23
N GLY A 117 -6.37 -6.26 -7.08
CA GLY A 117 -7.08 -7.02 -6.06
C GLY A 117 -8.36 -6.30 -5.62
N LEU A 118 -8.25 -5.02 -5.27
CA LEU A 118 -9.40 -4.18 -4.89
C LEU A 118 -10.52 -4.21 -5.95
N LEU A 119 -10.18 -4.00 -7.23
CA LEU A 119 -11.17 -4.01 -8.31
C LEU A 119 -11.83 -5.38 -8.51
N ALA A 120 -11.07 -6.47 -8.36
CA ALA A 120 -11.61 -7.82 -8.45
C ALA A 120 -12.59 -8.11 -7.31
N ASP A 121 -12.22 -7.75 -6.09
CA ASP A 121 -13.02 -7.96 -4.89
C ASP A 121 -14.31 -7.13 -4.92
N VAL A 122 -14.21 -5.83 -5.26
CA VAL A 122 -15.39 -4.95 -5.45
C VAL A 122 -16.34 -5.53 -6.49
N THR A 123 -15.80 -6.01 -7.61
CA THR A 123 -16.62 -6.61 -8.68
C THR A 123 -17.36 -7.84 -8.16
N HIS A 124 -16.70 -8.66 -7.35
CA HIS A 124 -17.32 -9.84 -6.75
C HIS A 124 -18.44 -9.47 -5.78
N GLU A 125 -18.17 -8.51 -4.89
CA GLU A 125 -19.11 -8.05 -3.85
C GLU A 125 -20.34 -7.33 -4.42
N LEU A 126 -20.20 -6.63 -5.52
CA LEU A 126 -21.31 -5.99 -6.20
C LEU A 126 -22.12 -6.98 -7.06
N ARG A 127 -21.50 -8.03 -7.59
CA ARG A 127 -22.18 -9.01 -8.45
C ARG A 127 -23.27 -9.78 -7.70
N THR A 128 -23.02 -10.14 -6.46
CA THR A 128 -23.96 -10.93 -5.63
C THR A 128 -25.27 -10.18 -5.38
N PRO A 129 -25.29 -8.98 -4.78
CA PRO A 129 -26.52 -8.23 -4.55
C PRO A 129 -27.22 -7.86 -5.88
N LEU A 130 -26.45 -7.50 -6.92
CA LEU A 130 -26.99 -7.20 -8.25
C LEU A 130 -27.72 -8.40 -8.86
N SER A 131 -27.19 -9.62 -8.68
CA SER A 131 -27.84 -10.85 -9.15
C SER A 131 -29.15 -11.11 -8.42
N VAL A 132 -29.21 -10.83 -7.11
CA VAL A 132 -30.44 -10.95 -6.31
C VAL A 132 -31.48 -9.92 -6.76
N VAL A 133 -31.07 -8.65 -6.95
CA VAL A 133 -31.95 -7.59 -7.46
C VAL A 133 -32.51 -7.99 -8.84
N ARG A 134 -31.63 -8.38 -9.75
CA ARG A 134 -32.03 -8.78 -11.10
C ARG A 134 -32.98 -9.98 -11.09
N GLY A 135 -32.65 -11.06 -10.34
CA GLY A 135 -33.49 -12.24 -10.28
C GLY A 135 -34.88 -11.98 -9.72
N ASN A 136 -35.01 -11.11 -8.69
CA ASN A 136 -36.34 -10.69 -8.20
C ASN A 136 -37.12 -9.87 -9.24
N LEU A 137 -36.47 -8.93 -9.94
CA LEU A 137 -37.13 -8.11 -10.95
C LEU A 137 -37.50 -8.90 -12.20
N GLU A 138 -36.63 -9.79 -12.69
CA GLU A 138 -36.93 -10.72 -13.80
C GLU A 138 -38.11 -11.63 -13.44
N GLY A 139 -38.11 -12.24 -12.24
CA GLY A 139 -39.20 -13.09 -11.79
C GLY A 139 -40.53 -12.36 -11.65
N ILE A 140 -40.52 -11.08 -11.29
CA ILE A 140 -41.73 -10.23 -11.30
C ILE A 140 -42.17 -9.91 -12.72
N ALA A 141 -41.24 -9.54 -13.59
CA ALA A 141 -41.53 -9.21 -14.99
C ALA A 141 -42.11 -10.39 -15.78
N ASP A 142 -41.60 -11.60 -15.54
CA ASP A 142 -42.05 -12.84 -16.15
C ASP A 142 -43.38 -13.39 -15.53
N GLY A 143 -43.91 -12.70 -14.52
CA GLY A 143 -45.13 -13.12 -13.82
C GLY A 143 -44.94 -14.36 -12.91
N MET A 144 -43.71 -14.82 -12.72
CA MET A 144 -43.42 -15.93 -11.80
C MET A 144 -43.59 -15.53 -10.34
N TYR A 145 -43.34 -14.26 -10.04
CA TYR A 145 -43.45 -13.67 -8.69
C TYR A 145 -44.43 -12.52 -8.68
N LYS A 146 -45.14 -12.35 -7.55
CA LYS A 146 -45.93 -11.16 -7.32
C LYS A 146 -45.01 -10.03 -6.83
N ALA A 147 -45.28 -8.82 -7.27
CA ALA A 147 -44.64 -7.61 -6.70
C ALA A 147 -45.25 -7.30 -5.33
N ASP A 148 -44.99 -8.15 -4.34
CA ASP A 148 -45.39 -7.94 -2.96
C ASP A 148 -44.39 -7.11 -2.17
N GLU A 149 -44.81 -6.66 -0.99
CA GLU A 149 -44.02 -5.78 -0.12
C GLU A 149 -42.67 -6.44 0.30
N GLU A 150 -42.68 -7.76 0.53
CA GLU A 150 -41.51 -8.52 0.95
C GLU A 150 -40.41 -8.51 -0.14
N ARG A 151 -40.77 -8.71 -1.41
CA ARG A 151 -39.81 -8.72 -2.52
C ARG A 151 -39.30 -7.32 -2.84
N VAL A 152 -40.17 -6.30 -2.78
CA VAL A 152 -39.75 -4.91 -2.94
C VAL A 152 -38.79 -4.53 -1.83
N ALA A 153 -39.07 -4.90 -0.58
CA ALA A 153 -38.18 -4.69 0.55
C ALA A 153 -36.82 -5.39 0.37
N ALA A 154 -36.81 -6.64 -0.13
CA ALA A 154 -35.58 -7.36 -0.43
C ALA A 154 -34.74 -6.67 -1.50
N VAL A 155 -35.35 -6.17 -2.59
CA VAL A 155 -34.66 -5.41 -3.64
C VAL A 155 -34.08 -4.11 -3.09
N LEU A 156 -34.86 -3.37 -2.28
CA LEU A 156 -34.43 -2.12 -1.64
C LEU A 156 -33.25 -2.37 -0.69
N GLU A 157 -33.28 -3.44 0.11
CA GLU A 157 -32.17 -3.78 1.02
C GLU A 157 -30.89 -4.09 0.25
N GLN A 158 -30.96 -4.85 -0.87
CA GLN A 158 -29.78 -5.10 -1.69
C GLN A 158 -29.25 -3.82 -2.34
N THR A 159 -30.14 -2.92 -2.76
CA THR A 159 -29.73 -1.63 -3.33
C THR A 159 -29.05 -0.74 -2.26
N ARG A 160 -29.56 -0.72 -1.01
CA ARG A 160 -28.92 -0.02 0.10
C ARG A 160 -27.55 -0.61 0.44
N LEU A 161 -27.43 -1.94 0.41
CA LEU A 161 -26.15 -2.63 0.60
C LEU A 161 -25.13 -2.20 -0.45
N MET A 162 -25.52 -2.16 -1.72
CA MET A 162 -24.65 -1.68 -2.82
C MET A 162 -24.24 -0.22 -2.60
N GLY A 163 -25.15 0.65 -2.17
CA GLY A 163 -24.84 2.04 -1.81
C GLY A 163 -23.75 2.12 -0.74
N ARG A 164 -23.93 1.41 0.38
CA ARG A 164 -22.90 1.35 1.45
C ARG A 164 -21.54 0.86 0.95
N LEU A 165 -21.52 -0.19 0.11
CA LEU A 165 -20.26 -0.69 -0.47
C LEU A 165 -19.53 0.34 -1.33
N LEU A 166 -20.27 1.16 -2.10
CA LEU A 166 -19.71 2.24 -2.92
C LEU A 166 -19.15 3.38 -2.05
N ASP A 167 -19.88 3.77 -1.00
CA ASP A 167 -19.44 4.80 -0.04
C ASP A 167 -18.18 4.35 0.72
N ASP A 168 -18.13 3.08 1.12
CA ASP A 168 -17.00 2.44 1.77
C ASP A 168 -15.76 2.45 0.86
N LEU A 169 -15.95 2.09 -0.41
CA LEU A 169 -14.89 2.10 -1.42
C LEU A 169 -14.36 3.52 -1.67
N GLN A 170 -15.25 4.50 -1.77
CA GLN A 170 -14.86 5.90 -1.95
C GLN A 170 -14.05 6.39 -0.75
N THR A 171 -14.47 6.07 0.48
CA THR A 171 -13.76 6.42 1.71
C THR A 171 -12.36 5.83 1.74
N LEU A 172 -12.20 4.54 1.39
CA LEU A 172 -10.91 3.89 1.31
C LEU A 172 -10.02 4.50 0.23
N SER A 173 -10.57 4.76 -0.96
CA SER A 173 -9.82 5.34 -2.08
C SER A 173 -9.28 6.72 -1.76
N THR A 174 -10.11 7.60 -1.14
CA THR A 174 -9.69 8.95 -0.74
C THR A 174 -8.68 8.94 0.41
N ALA A 175 -8.86 8.02 1.36
CA ALA A 175 -7.91 7.85 2.48
C ALA A 175 -6.53 7.40 1.99
N GLU A 176 -6.46 6.48 1.03
CA GLU A 176 -5.19 6.00 0.45
C GLU A 176 -4.49 7.02 -0.43
N ALA A 177 -5.25 7.84 -1.14
CA ALA A 177 -4.70 8.96 -1.88
C ALA A 177 -4.13 10.06 -0.96
N GLY A 178 -4.39 9.99 0.36
CA GLY A 178 -4.08 11.06 1.30
C GLY A 178 -4.95 12.31 1.09
N GLU A 179 -6.07 12.14 0.38
CA GLU A 179 -7.00 13.22 0.01
C GLU A 179 -8.22 13.29 0.94
N LEU A 180 -8.27 12.42 1.96
CA LEU A 180 -9.36 12.44 2.91
C LEU A 180 -9.31 13.72 3.74
N SER A 181 -10.20 14.68 3.42
CA SER A 181 -10.38 15.89 4.21
C SER A 181 -11.30 15.62 5.39
N LEU A 182 -10.83 15.91 6.61
CA LEU A 182 -11.63 15.85 7.83
C LEU A 182 -12.24 17.21 8.12
N THR A 183 -13.48 17.23 8.53
CA THR A 183 -14.15 18.42 9.08
C THR A 183 -14.08 18.33 10.60
N LEU A 184 -12.96 18.84 11.16
CA LEU A 184 -12.74 18.79 12.60
C LEU A 184 -13.62 19.84 13.29
N GLU A 185 -14.37 19.40 14.31
CA GLU A 185 -15.17 20.28 15.16
C GLU A 185 -15.16 19.81 16.62
N PRO A 186 -15.35 20.71 17.60
CA PRO A 186 -15.49 20.32 18.99
C PRO A 186 -16.67 19.35 19.14
N THR A 187 -16.39 18.15 19.62
CA THR A 187 -17.35 17.05 19.64
C THR A 187 -17.38 16.38 21.01
N ASP A 188 -18.56 16.20 21.54
CA ASP A 188 -18.84 15.33 22.69
C ASP A 188 -18.90 13.88 22.22
N LEU A 189 -17.81 13.13 22.48
CA LEU A 189 -17.72 11.72 22.07
C LEU A 189 -18.69 10.82 22.84
N GLU A 190 -19.08 11.15 24.05
CA GLU A 190 -20.11 10.41 24.78
C GLU A 190 -21.45 10.44 24.03
N MET A 191 -21.83 11.60 23.48
CA MET A 191 -23.04 11.72 22.65
C MET A 191 -22.93 10.79 21.42
N VAL A 192 -21.78 10.78 20.72
CA VAL A 192 -21.57 9.93 19.54
C VAL A 192 -21.70 8.45 19.90
N VAL A 193 -21.11 8.03 21.03
CA VAL A 193 -21.24 6.65 21.54
C VAL A 193 -22.70 6.28 21.83
N GLN A 194 -23.44 7.16 22.50
CA GLN A 194 -24.86 6.93 22.85
C GLN A 194 -25.76 6.86 21.62
N GLU A 195 -25.51 7.69 20.61
CA GLU A 195 -26.24 7.66 19.34
C GLU A 195 -26.00 6.36 18.58
N VAL A 196 -24.74 5.90 18.48
CA VAL A 196 -24.39 4.61 17.85
C VAL A 196 -25.00 3.46 18.63
N ALA A 197 -24.88 3.44 19.95
CA ALA A 197 -25.48 2.39 20.78
C ALA A 197 -27.01 2.33 20.59
N SER A 198 -27.68 3.47 20.54
CA SER A 198 -29.13 3.56 20.30
C SER A 198 -29.51 3.06 18.91
N ALA A 199 -28.71 3.38 17.87
CA ALA A 199 -28.96 2.93 16.51
C ALA A 199 -28.78 1.40 16.36
N PHE A 200 -27.86 0.80 17.12
CA PHE A 200 -27.60 -0.65 17.07
C PHE A 200 -28.45 -1.47 18.05
N ALA A 201 -29.13 -0.86 19.02
CA ALA A 201 -29.95 -1.55 20.01
C ALA A 201 -30.99 -2.52 19.40
N PRO A 202 -31.75 -2.15 18.33
CA PRO A 202 -32.72 -3.09 17.73
C PRO A 202 -32.03 -4.30 17.10
N ARG A 203 -30.85 -4.10 16.49
CA ARG A 203 -30.08 -5.17 15.85
C ARG A 203 -29.43 -6.09 16.87
N ALA A 204 -28.89 -5.55 17.95
CA ALA A 204 -28.36 -6.32 19.07
C ALA A 204 -29.46 -7.16 19.74
N ALA A 205 -30.60 -6.57 19.99
CA ALA A 205 -31.78 -7.26 20.56
C ALA A 205 -32.24 -8.43 19.63
N ALA A 206 -32.31 -8.19 18.32
CA ALA A 206 -32.66 -9.26 17.35
C ALA A 206 -31.65 -10.40 17.32
N ALA A 207 -30.37 -10.15 17.65
CA ALA A 207 -29.32 -11.13 17.79
C ALA A 207 -29.21 -11.72 19.21
N GLU A 208 -30.08 -11.33 20.13
CA GLU A 208 -30.03 -11.69 21.56
C GLU A 208 -28.69 -11.32 22.22
N VAL A 209 -28.09 -10.17 21.82
CA VAL A 209 -26.83 -9.64 22.34
C VAL A 209 -27.11 -8.44 23.21
N GLU A 210 -26.53 -8.43 24.40
CA GLU A 210 -26.59 -7.26 25.31
C GLU A 210 -25.60 -6.20 24.84
N LEU A 211 -26.08 -4.95 24.63
CA LEU A 211 -25.24 -3.81 24.26
C LEU A 211 -25.12 -2.86 25.45
N VAL A 212 -23.89 -2.64 25.93
CA VAL A 212 -23.59 -1.85 27.13
C VAL A 212 -22.62 -0.72 26.78
N THR A 213 -22.88 0.49 27.31
CA THR A 213 -21.96 1.63 27.20
C THR A 213 -21.30 1.93 28.55
N SER A 214 -20.02 2.32 28.53
CA SER A 214 -19.25 2.74 29.70
C SER A 214 -18.35 3.91 29.29
N CYS A 215 -18.79 5.12 29.56
CA CYS A 215 -18.14 6.36 29.19
C CYS A 215 -17.69 7.14 30.41
N ASP A 216 -16.42 7.58 30.41
CA ASP A 216 -15.94 8.60 31.31
C ASP A 216 -16.44 9.97 30.82
N ALA A 217 -16.71 10.90 31.74
CA ALA A 217 -17.02 12.28 31.37
C ALA A 217 -15.74 12.95 30.84
N LEU A 218 -15.69 13.24 29.54
CA LEU A 218 -14.55 13.84 28.87
C LEU A 218 -14.88 15.25 28.36
N PRO A 219 -13.90 16.13 28.23
CA PRO A 219 -14.09 17.39 27.50
C PRO A 219 -14.37 17.13 26.02
N GLU A 220 -14.96 18.11 25.35
CA GLU A 220 -15.07 18.08 23.89
C GLU A 220 -13.70 17.99 23.23
N VAL A 221 -13.63 17.22 22.16
CA VAL A 221 -12.40 17.00 21.40
C VAL A 221 -12.59 17.36 19.94
N SER A 222 -11.52 17.87 19.32
CA SER A 222 -11.53 18.29 17.92
C SER A 222 -11.38 17.08 16.99
N VAL A 223 -12.50 16.55 16.51
CA VAL A 223 -12.59 15.39 15.60
C VAL A 223 -13.65 15.64 14.52
N ASP A 224 -13.69 14.79 13.49
CA ASP A 224 -14.82 14.73 12.54
C ASP A 224 -15.87 13.75 13.10
N PRO A 225 -17.02 14.25 13.62
CA PRO A 225 -17.99 13.39 14.29
C PRO A 225 -18.64 12.38 13.35
N ALA A 226 -18.82 12.71 12.07
CA ALA A 226 -19.39 11.78 11.10
C ALA A 226 -18.43 10.61 10.85
N ARG A 227 -17.13 10.88 10.80
CA ARG A 227 -16.10 9.84 10.60
C ARG A 227 -15.88 9.00 11.85
N ILE A 228 -15.90 9.59 13.04
CA ILE A 228 -15.83 8.83 14.29
C ILE A 228 -17.08 7.96 14.48
N ARG A 229 -18.26 8.47 14.15
CA ARG A 229 -19.48 7.65 14.08
C ARG A 229 -19.29 6.45 13.15
N GLN A 230 -18.78 6.66 11.94
CA GLN A 230 -18.53 5.58 10.96
C GLN A 230 -17.54 4.53 11.51
N VAL A 231 -16.50 4.96 12.23
CA VAL A 231 -15.58 4.04 12.93
C VAL A 231 -16.35 3.19 13.93
N LEU A 232 -17.09 3.80 14.84
CA LEU A 232 -17.86 3.08 15.86
C LEU A 232 -18.90 2.14 15.26
N GLU A 233 -19.62 2.57 14.22
CA GLU A 233 -20.60 1.73 13.52
C GLU A 233 -19.96 0.48 12.94
N ASN A 234 -18.78 0.61 12.35
CA ASN A 234 -18.01 -0.53 11.80
C ASN A 234 -17.57 -1.50 12.90
N LEU A 235 -17.08 -0.97 14.03
CA LEU A 235 -16.63 -1.80 15.15
C LEU A 235 -17.79 -2.50 15.82
N VAL A 236 -18.89 -1.79 16.13
CA VAL A 236 -20.08 -2.34 16.77
C VAL A 236 -20.78 -3.34 15.86
N ALA A 237 -20.90 -3.04 14.56
CA ALA A 237 -21.47 -3.98 13.60
C ALA A 237 -20.71 -5.31 13.55
N ASN A 238 -19.37 -5.24 13.64
CA ASN A 238 -18.51 -6.41 13.69
C ASN A 238 -18.70 -7.17 15.02
N ALA A 239 -18.65 -6.49 16.15
CA ALA A 239 -18.82 -7.08 17.47
C ALA A 239 -20.17 -7.80 17.61
N VAL A 240 -21.31 -7.14 17.25
CA VAL A 240 -22.65 -7.75 17.31
C VAL A 240 -22.76 -8.97 16.39
N ARG A 241 -22.09 -8.97 15.25
CA ARG A 241 -22.12 -10.10 14.30
C ARG A 241 -21.39 -11.34 14.85
N HIS A 242 -20.28 -11.14 15.54
CA HIS A 242 -19.44 -12.24 16.02
C HIS A 242 -19.74 -12.67 17.45
N THR A 243 -20.69 -12.01 18.10
CA THR A 243 -21.15 -12.37 19.45
C THR A 243 -22.34 -13.32 19.33
N PRO A 244 -22.28 -14.52 19.97
CA PRO A 244 -23.40 -15.45 20.00
C PRO A 244 -24.53 -14.92 20.87
N ALA A 245 -25.74 -15.48 20.68
CA ALA A 245 -26.90 -15.18 21.52
C ALA A 245 -26.58 -15.35 23.01
N GLY A 246 -27.02 -14.40 23.85
CA GLY A 246 -26.71 -14.32 25.28
C GLY A 246 -25.35 -13.69 25.59
N GLY A 247 -24.57 -13.29 24.57
CA GLY A 247 -23.30 -12.57 24.77
C GLY A 247 -23.50 -11.06 24.96
N THR A 248 -22.39 -10.37 25.22
CA THR A 248 -22.37 -8.93 25.52
C THR A 248 -21.38 -8.21 24.60
N VAL A 249 -21.79 -7.06 24.09
CA VAL A 249 -20.93 -6.08 23.40
C VAL A 249 -20.86 -4.82 24.26
N ARG A 250 -19.65 -4.36 24.54
CA ARG A 250 -19.40 -3.16 25.35
C ARG A 250 -18.70 -2.10 24.53
N ILE A 251 -19.21 -0.87 24.59
CA ILE A 251 -18.57 0.32 24.02
C ILE A 251 -18.03 1.13 25.18
N GLY A 252 -16.70 1.28 25.25
CA GLY A 252 -15.99 2.06 26.27
C GLY A 252 -15.44 3.36 25.69
N LEU A 253 -15.48 4.42 26.51
CA LEU A 253 -14.79 5.67 26.23
C LEU A 253 -14.04 6.09 27.49
N SER A 254 -12.74 6.25 27.40
CA SER A 254 -11.87 6.61 28.54
C SER A 254 -10.76 7.57 28.11
N GLN A 255 -10.16 8.23 29.07
CA GLN A 255 -9.00 9.10 28.85
C GLN A 255 -7.76 8.46 29.45
N GLY A 256 -6.74 8.26 28.61
CA GLY A 256 -5.40 7.89 29.02
C GLY A 256 -4.48 9.10 29.18
N GLU A 257 -3.19 8.88 29.31
CA GLU A 257 -2.17 9.94 29.43
C GLU A 257 -1.98 10.67 28.08
N GLY A 258 -2.83 11.70 27.82
CA GLY A 258 -2.76 12.55 26.63
C GLY A 258 -3.43 11.99 25.38
N GLU A 259 -4.12 10.86 25.47
CA GLU A 259 -4.88 10.22 24.40
C GLU A 259 -6.27 9.85 24.88
N LEU A 260 -7.19 9.79 23.96
CA LEU A 260 -8.54 9.25 24.17
C LEU A 260 -8.57 7.82 23.66
N GLU A 261 -9.18 6.94 24.44
CA GLU A 261 -9.39 5.55 24.06
C GLU A 261 -10.89 5.29 23.86
N LEU A 262 -11.24 4.87 22.66
CA LEU A 262 -12.52 4.26 22.34
C LEU A 262 -12.31 2.75 22.20
N ALA A 263 -13.00 1.94 22.98
CA ALA A 263 -12.88 0.49 22.98
C ALA A 263 -14.22 -0.17 22.65
N VAL A 264 -14.23 -1.14 21.75
CA VAL A 264 -15.37 -2.03 21.53
C VAL A 264 -14.94 -3.43 21.86
N SER A 265 -15.55 -4.02 22.90
CA SER A 265 -15.27 -5.37 23.38
C SER A 265 -16.48 -6.26 23.18
N ASP A 266 -16.26 -7.50 22.79
CA ASP A 266 -17.28 -8.51 22.63
C ASP A 266 -16.93 -9.80 23.41
N THR A 267 -17.94 -10.63 23.65
CA THR A 267 -17.77 -11.97 24.24
C THR A 267 -17.94 -13.07 23.19
N GLY A 268 -17.55 -12.80 21.96
CA GLY A 268 -17.70 -13.68 20.81
C GLY A 268 -16.64 -14.78 20.72
N SER A 269 -16.46 -15.30 19.51
CA SER A 269 -15.50 -16.38 19.22
C SER A 269 -14.03 -15.98 19.41
N GLY A 270 -13.75 -14.67 19.50
CA GLY A 270 -12.41 -14.15 19.49
C GLY A 270 -11.77 -14.16 18.10
N ILE A 271 -10.49 -13.77 18.07
CA ILE A 271 -9.66 -13.67 16.87
C ILE A 271 -8.47 -14.60 17.05
N ALA A 272 -8.14 -15.40 16.03
CA ALA A 272 -6.94 -16.22 16.04
C ALA A 272 -5.68 -15.35 16.12
N VAL A 273 -4.68 -15.78 16.88
CA VAL A 273 -3.45 -14.98 17.10
C VAL A 273 -2.76 -14.66 15.77
N GLU A 274 -2.81 -15.57 14.83
CA GLU A 274 -2.22 -15.42 13.49
C GLU A 274 -2.96 -14.40 12.61
N GLU A 275 -4.22 -14.11 12.97
CA GLU A 275 -5.09 -13.19 12.21
C GLU A 275 -5.13 -11.78 12.79
N ILE A 276 -4.70 -11.57 14.05
CA ILE A 276 -4.81 -10.27 14.76
C ILE A 276 -4.23 -9.11 13.93
N ASP A 277 -3.05 -9.30 13.35
CA ASP A 277 -2.39 -8.25 12.56
C ASP A 277 -3.09 -8.00 11.22
N SER A 278 -3.78 -9.01 10.68
CA SER A 278 -4.40 -8.96 9.35
C SER A 278 -5.88 -8.63 9.35
N ILE A 279 -6.56 -8.60 10.51
CA ILE A 279 -8.02 -8.29 10.54
C ILE A 279 -8.37 -6.89 10.02
N PHE A 280 -7.39 -5.97 10.05
CA PHE A 280 -7.55 -4.62 9.51
C PHE A 280 -7.20 -4.54 8.02
N ASP A 281 -6.76 -5.64 7.41
CA ASP A 281 -6.53 -5.69 5.98
C ASP A 281 -7.87 -5.85 5.25
N ARG A 282 -7.93 -5.37 4.02
CA ARG A 282 -9.16 -5.40 3.25
C ARG A 282 -9.58 -6.82 2.95
N TYR A 283 -10.89 -7.03 2.95
CA TYR A 283 -11.51 -8.32 2.59
C TYR A 283 -11.05 -9.50 3.45
N THR A 284 -10.43 -9.21 4.60
CA THR A 284 -10.17 -10.26 5.60
C THR A 284 -11.50 -10.73 6.15
N ARG A 285 -11.84 -11.99 5.88
CA ARG A 285 -13.09 -12.64 6.32
C ARG A 285 -12.77 -13.94 7.02
N SER A 286 -13.43 -14.21 8.14
CA SER A 286 -13.61 -15.58 8.57
C SER A 286 -14.64 -16.27 7.65
N ALA A 287 -14.49 -17.57 7.42
CA ALA A 287 -15.28 -18.35 6.45
C ALA A 287 -16.82 -18.19 6.58
N ASP A 288 -17.31 -17.78 7.75
CA ASP A 288 -18.73 -17.65 8.08
C ASP A 288 -19.23 -16.18 8.17
N SER A 289 -18.39 -15.18 7.83
CA SER A 289 -18.78 -13.78 8.02
C SER A 289 -19.49 -13.18 6.79
N GLY A 290 -20.78 -12.88 6.91
CA GLY A 290 -21.60 -12.23 5.87
C GLY A 290 -21.36 -10.72 5.70
N GLY A 291 -20.17 -10.18 5.96
CA GLY A 291 -19.82 -8.78 5.82
C GLY A 291 -18.92 -8.51 4.61
N SER A 292 -18.77 -7.23 4.20
CA SER A 292 -17.91 -6.82 3.09
C SER A 292 -16.41 -7.04 3.33
N GLY A 293 -15.99 -7.23 4.58
CA GLY A 293 -14.56 -7.27 4.95
C GLY A 293 -13.85 -5.92 4.83
N LEU A 294 -14.59 -4.82 4.62
CA LEU A 294 -14.05 -3.47 4.48
C LEU A 294 -14.13 -2.65 5.77
N GLY A 295 -15.07 -2.96 6.67
CA GLY A 295 -15.39 -2.12 7.83
C GLY A 295 -14.20 -1.84 8.75
N LEU A 296 -13.38 -2.86 9.09
CA LEU A 296 -12.18 -2.67 9.92
C LEU A 296 -11.06 -1.93 9.19
N ALA A 297 -10.89 -2.14 7.89
CA ALA A 297 -9.94 -1.40 7.07
C ALA A 297 -10.32 0.08 6.97
N ILE A 298 -11.60 0.38 6.85
CA ILE A 298 -12.14 1.75 6.87
C ILE A 298 -11.91 2.38 8.24
N ALA A 299 -12.22 1.68 9.32
CA ALA A 299 -11.98 2.17 10.68
C ALA A 299 -10.50 2.54 10.86
N ARG A 300 -9.56 1.67 10.46
CA ARG A 300 -8.12 1.96 10.52
C ARG A 300 -7.74 3.21 9.71
N SER A 301 -8.28 3.33 8.49
CA SER A 301 -7.97 4.47 7.62
C SER A 301 -8.50 5.79 8.18
N LEU A 302 -9.72 5.80 8.73
CA LEU A 302 -10.34 6.98 9.35
C LEU A 302 -9.61 7.40 10.62
N VAL A 303 -9.26 6.44 11.47
CA VAL A 303 -8.48 6.69 12.70
C VAL A 303 -7.10 7.24 12.38
N ALA A 304 -6.40 6.66 11.39
CA ALA A 304 -5.11 7.15 10.92
C ALA A 304 -5.20 8.58 10.36
N ALA A 305 -6.29 8.93 9.65
CA ALA A 305 -6.53 10.29 9.17
C ALA A 305 -6.68 11.30 10.32
N HIS A 306 -7.22 10.90 11.46
CA HIS A 306 -7.28 11.71 12.70
C HIS A 306 -5.92 11.78 13.42
N GLY A 307 -4.89 11.08 12.94
CA GLY A 307 -3.58 10.98 13.59
C GLY A 307 -3.56 10.00 14.75
N GLY A 308 -4.55 9.11 14.83
CA GLY A 308 -4.71 8.09 15.87
C GLY A 308 -4.18 6.71 15.44
N GLY A 309 -4.34 5.74 16.33
CA GLY A 309 -4.01 4.33 16.13
C GLY A 309 -5.19 3.42 16.43
N ILE A 310 -5.21 2.24 15.83
CA ILE A 310 -6.19 1.18 16.12
C ILE A 310 -5.47 -0.14 16.33
N GLU A 311 -5.88 -0.88 17.36
CA GLU A 311 -5.31 -2.18 17.70
C GLU A 311 -6.40 -3.17 18.12
N ALA A 312 -6.08 -4.45 18.06
CA ALA A 312 -6.99 -5.51 18.48
C ALA A 312 -6.31 -6.45 19.45
N GLU A 313 -7.07 -6.89 20.44
CA GLU A 313 -6.67 -7.90 21.40
C GLU A 313 -7.74 -8.98 21.46
N SER A 314 -7.31 -10.22 21.55
CA SER A 314 -8.21 -11.36 21.75
C SER A 314 -7.55 -12.32 22.72
N PRO A 315 -8.01 -12.38 23.99
CA PRO A 315 -7.48 -13.29 24.98
C PRO A 315 -7.86 -14.73 24.66
N PRO A 316 -7.01 -15.71 25.03
CA PRO A 316 -7.37 -17.11 24.94
C PRO A 316 -8.61 -17.41 25.79
N GLY A 317 -9.66 -17.91 25.17
CA GLY A 317 -10.92 -18.22 25.86
C GLY A 317 -12.13 -17.50 25.29
N GLY A 318 -11.96 -16.62 24.34
CA GLY A 318 -13.01 -15.98 23.58
C GLY A 318 -13.14 -14.49 23.83
N GLY A 319 -13.87 -13.86 22.91
CA GLY A 319 -14.05 -12.41 22.88
C GLY A 319 -12.90 -11.68 22.19
N ALA A 320 -13.19 -10.49 21.69
CA ALA A 320 -12.20 -9.58 21.14
C ALA A 320 -12.43 -8.16 21.69
N THR A 321 -11.36 -7.39 21.72
CA THR A 321 -11.41 -5.96 22.04
C THR A 321 -10.65 -5.20 20.97
N ILE A 322 -11.33 -4.26 20.33
CA ILE A 322 -10.70 -3.34 19.39
C ILE A 322 -10.62 -1.97 20.07
N ARG A 323 -9.41 -1.43 20.17
CA ARG A 323 -9.11 -0.13 20.75
C ARG A 323 -8.73 0.87 19.69
N VAL A 324 -9.27 2.05 19.80
CA VAL A 324 -8.96 3.21 18.97
C VAL A 324 -8.37 4.28 19.87
N HIS A 325 -7.16 4.71 19.56
CA HIS A 325 -6.46 5.79 20.25
C HIS A 325 -6.54 7.05 19.41
N LEU A 326 -7.06 8.13 19.96
CA LEU A 326 -7.14 9.43 19.30
C LEU A 326 -6.32 10.45 20.09
N PRO A 327 -5.54 11.33 19.41
CA PRO A 327 -4.84 12.38 20.12
C PRO A 327 -5.85 13.32 20.77
N ALA A 328 -5.69 13.60 22.06
CA ALA A 328 -6.48 14.61 22.78
C ALA A 328 -6.04 16.00 22.27
N ARG A 329 -6.63 16.44 21.15
CA ARG A 329 -6.44 17.82 20.64
C ARG A 329 -7.57 18.68 21.21
N GLU A 330 -7.20 19.68 22.03
CA GLU A 330 -8.10 20.75 22.47
C GLU A 330 -8.57 21.62 21.30
#